data_c22ad7905e5cab3b3c6d2d1a52e2cdc4
#
_entry.id   c22ad7905e5cab3b3c6d2d1a52e2cdc4
#
_cell.length_a   1.000
_cell.length_b   1.000
_cell.length_c   1.000
_cell.angle_alpha   90.00
_cell.angle_beta   90.00
_cell.angle_gamma   90.00
#
_symmetry.space_group_name_H-M   'P 1'
#
loop_
_entity.id
_entity.type
_entity.pdbx_description
1 polymer ?
#
loop_
_entity_poly.entity_id
_entity_poly.type
_entity_poly.pdbx_seq_one_letter_code
_entity_poly.pdbx_strand_id
1 'polypeptide(L)'
;MATRQLEQYKWTKDGRKWVFYCWVPTLSGKRKKYTSKAYKTKTEALKAEREYSVKMGVITENTDMTFKELYTQYYAYQEDKVKYTTLKTYRDRIKYMQLLDKVKLKNLGVKHYELWRKEISKENISTSYKNEIQKFVKIVLNWGSKMYNFDFRDFYNKITNFSDPTEIKKEMEFYTLEEFQKFISNENDIKFKCLYETLYYCGLRKGEARALTWEDIDFEEKSLRVNKNIVSIGSESSPYYSVTTPKTKSSIRTIPIPDILLNDLKMLLNSDKKVYGFKKDWFIFGRDIPITNSKVRCHKNSLCKKAGLKQIRIHDFRHSCASLLINNGANITMVAKYLGHTKIDETLNTYSHMFKNKLNDIVDTINKLT
;
A
#
# COMPACT_ATOMS: atom_id res chain seq x y z
N MET A 1 -0.77 -7.73 -27.74
CA MET A 1 -1.99 -7.85 -28.54
C MET A 1 -2.70 -6.51 -28.51
N ALA A 2 -3.21 -6.04 -29.63
CA ALA A 2 -3.92 -4.76 -29.67
C ALA A 2 -4.91 -4.72 -30.84
N THR A 3 -6.11 -4.31 -30.53
CA THR A 3 -7.16 -4.01 -31.50
C THR A 3 -7.17 -2.51 -31.74
N ARG A 4 -7.09 -2.09 -33.01
CA ARG A 4 -7.13 -0.68 -33.39
C ARG A 4 -8.14 -0.41 -34.52
N GLN A 5 -8.63 0.82 -34.56
CA GLN A 5 -9.40 1.31 -35.68
C GLN A 5 -8.44 1.74 -36.79
N LEU A 6 -8.77 1.37 -38.04
CA LEU A 6 -8.06 1.86 -39.21
C LEU A 6 -8.38 3.34 -39.46
N GLU A 7 -7.45 4.04 -40.08
CA GLU A 7 -7.69 5.39 -40.62
C GLU A 7 -8.79 5.35 -41.69
N GLN A 8 -9.57 6.41 -41.80
CA GLN A 8 -10.78 6.43 -42.62
C GLN A 8 -10.55 6.02 -44.08
N TYR A 9 -9.42 6.39 -44.68
CA TYR A 9 -9.07 6.01 -46.06
C TYR A 9 -8.74 4.51 -46.24
N LYS A 10 -8.55 3.76 -45.14
CA LYS A 10 -8.31 2.31 -45.13
C LYS A 10 -9.58 1.51 -44.81
N TRP A 11 -10.72 2.15 -44.66
CA TRP A 11 -11.97 1.45 -44.42
C TRP A 11 -12.38 0.69 -45.67
N THR A 12 -12.96 -0.49 -45.48
CA THR A 12 -13.53 -1.24 -46.60
C THR A 12 -14.84 -0.61 -47.06
N LYS A 13 -15.24 -0.88 -48.32
CA LYS A 13 -16.48 -0.34 -48.91
C LYS A 13 -17.74 -0.70 -48.09
N ASP A 14 -17.71 -1.81 -47.34
CA ASP A 14 -18.79 -2.29 -46.45
C ASP A 14 -18.67 -1.78 -45.02
N GLY A 15 -17.82 -0.76 -44.75
CA GLY A 15 -17.68 -0.07 -43.48
C GLY A 15 -16.89 -0.80 -42.42
N ARG A 16 -16.12 -1.83 -42.77
CA ARG A 16 -15.22 -2.51 -41.80
C ARG A 16 -14.01 -1.63 -41.53
N LYS A 17 -13.72 -1.42 -40.24
CA LYS A 17 -12.70 -0.47 -39.80
C LYS A 17 -11.86 -0.96 -38.63
N TRP A 18 -12.18 -2.10 -38.03
CA TRP A 18 -11.46 -2.63 -36.90
C TRP A 18 -10.56 -3.80 -37.30
N VAL A 19 -9.28 -3.75 -36.92
CA VAL A 19 -8.31 -4.83 -37.10
C VAL A 19 -7.65 -5.16 -35.77
N PHE A 20 -7.21 -6.40 -35.66
CA PHE A 20 -6.29 -6.77 -34.56
C PHE A 20 -4.93 -7.15 -35.13
N TYR A 21 -3.91 -7.08 -34.30
CA TYR A 21 -2.59 -7.64 -34.57
C TYR A 21 -2.04 -8.38 -33.35
N CYS A 22 -1.36 -9.48 -33.60
CA CYS A 22 -0.67 -10.26 -32.59
C CYS A 22 0.71 -10.70 -33.10
N TRP A 23 1.58 -11.01 -32.18
CA TRP A 23 2.89 -11.57 -32.48
C TRP A 23 2.82 -13.08 -32.30
N VAL A 24 2.97 -13.82 -33.39
CA VAL A 24 2.91 -15.29 -33.42
C VAL A 24 4.32 -15.85 -33.35
N PRO A 25 4.60 -16.85 -32.47
CA PRO A 25 5.89 -17.52 -32.44
C PRO A 25 6.11 -18.30 -33.75
N THR A 26 7.32 -18.28 -34.26
CA THR A 26 7.72 -19.10 -35.43
C THR A 26 8.59 -20.25 -34.95
N LEU A 27 8.69 -21.29 -35.75
CA LEU A 27 9.56 -22.47 -35.46
C LEU A 27 11.03 -22.09 -35.24
N SER A 28 11.47 -20.94 -35.76
CA SER A 28 12.84 -20.41 -35.57
C SER A 28 13.03 -19.63 -34.25
N GLY A 29 12.04 -19.60 -33.34
CA GLY A 29 12.07 -18.84 -32.09
C GLY A 29 11.84 -17.33 -32.26
N LYS A 30 11.75 -16.82 -33.50
CA LYS A 30 11.42 -15.43 -33.78
C LYS A 30 9.90 -15.21 -33.70
N ARG A 31 9.46 -13.99 -33.46
CA ARG A 31 8.04 -13.62 -33.50
C ARG A 31 7.71 -12.89 -34.80
N LYS A 32 6.66 -13.30 -35.49
CA LYS A 32 6.13 -12.65 -36.68
C LYS A 32 4.84 -11.90 -36.36
N LYS A 33 4.74 -10.66 -36.82
CA LYS A 33 3.52 -9.85 -36.64
C LYS A 33 2.45 -10.34 -37.64
N TYR A 34 1.29 -10.68 -37.12
CA TYR A 34 0.10 -10.97 -37.91
C TYR A 34 -0.88 -9.81 -37.75
N THR A 35 -1.50 -9.39 -38.85
CA THR A 35 -2.58 -8.40 -38.88
C THR A 35 -3.80 -9.05 -39.52
N SER A 36 -4.96 -8.95 -38.88
CA SER A 36 -6.21 -9.55 -39.34
C SER A 36 -6.82 -8.80 -40.53
N LYS A 37 -7.84 -9.42 -41.14
CA LYS A 37 -8.82 -8.69 -41.97
C LYS A 37 -9.58 -7.66 -41.13
N ALA A 38 -10.24 -6.69 -41.77
CA ALA A 38 -11.04 -5.70 -41.05
C ALA A 38 -12.42 -6.25 -40.67
N TYR A 39 -12.91 -5.81 -39.51
CA TYR A 39 -14.22 -6.13 -38.93
C TYR A 39 -15.06 -4.87 -38.77
N LYS A 40 -16.40 -5.03 -38.71
CA LYS A 40 -17.33 -3.89 -38.57
C LYS A 40 -17.27 -3.26 -37.19
N THR A 41 -17.19 -4.09 -36.18
CA THR A 41 -17.18 -3.64 -34.77
C THR A 41 -15.88 -4.02 -34.04
N LYS A 42 -15.57 -3.28 -33.00
CA LYS A 42 -14.44 -3.58 -32.11
C LYS A 42 -14.62 -4.93 -31.41
N THR A 43 -15.85 -5.28 -31.06
CA THR A 43 -16.22 -6.53 -30.41
C THR A 43 -15.94 -7.74 -31.29
N GLU A 44 -16.32 -7.67 -32.58
CA GLU A 44 -16.00 -8.70 -33.58
C GLU A 44 -14.49 -8.89 -33.75
N ALA A 45 -13.75 -7.78 -33.86
CA ALA A 45 -12.29 -7.84 -33.98
C ALA A 45 -11.63 -8.47 -32.74
N LEU A 46 -12.10 -8.15 -31.54
CA LEU A 46 -11.63 -8.77 -30.28
C LEU A 46 -11.97 -10.26 -30.21
N LYS A 47 -13.15 -10.67 -30.65
CA LYS A 47 -13.54 -12.09 -30.72
C LYS A 47 -12.63 -12.85 -31.65
N ALA A 48 -12.42 -12.34 -32.87
CA ALA A 48 -11.56 -12.94 -33.88
C ALA A 48 -10.06 -12.95 -33.45
N GLU A 49 -9.59 -11.95 -32.70
CA GLU A 49 -8.26 -11.93 -32.11
C GLU A 49 -8.08 -13.11 -31.14
N ARG A 50 -9.08 -13.37 -30.31
CA ARG A 50 -9.07 -14.50 -29.35
C ARG A 50 -9.02 -15.84 -30.08
N GLU A 51 -9.93 -16.05 -31.02
CA GLU A 51 -10.00 -17.30 -31.79
C GLU A 51 -8.69 -17.58 -32.54
N TYR A 52 -8.11 -16.55 -33.14
CA TYR A 52 -6.83 -16.66 -33.86
C TYR A 52 -5.66 -16.95 -32.91
N SER A 53 -5.64 -16.30 -31.75
CA SER A 53 -4.59 -16.48 -30.75
C SER A 53 -4.59 -17.89 -30.15
N VAL A 54 -5.77 -18.46 -29.92
CA VAL A 54 -5.94 -19.88 -29.51
C VAL A 54 -5.45 -20.82 -30.60
N LYS A 55 -5.90 -20.61 -31.85
CA LYS A 55 -5.52 -21.44 -33.01
C LYS A 55 -4.01 -21.47 -33.25
N MET A 56 -3.31 -20.36 -32.96
CA MET A 56 -1.87 -20.23 -33.17
C MET A 56 -1.04 -20.59 -31.91
N GLY A 57 -1.66 -21.15 -30.88
CA GLY A 57 -0.97 -21.51 -29.62
C GLY A 57 -0.38 -20.32 -28.85
N VAL A 58 -0.78 -19.10 -29.20
CA VAL A 58 -0.37 -17.88 -28.50
C VAL A 58 -1.07 -17.79 -27.14
N ILE A 59 -2.27 -18.35 -27.05
CA ILE A 59 -3.07 -18.51 -25.84
C ILE A 59 -3.54 -19.98 -25.82
N THR A 60 -3.24 -20.68 -24.74
CA THR A 60 -3.76 -22.03 -24.50
C THR A 60 -5.10 -21.92 -23.78
N GLU A 61 -6.18 -22.51 -24.35
CA GLU A 61 -7.41 -22.75 -23.60
C GLU A 61 -7.16 -23.93 -22.65
N ASN A 62 -6.84 -23.64 -21.40
CA ASN A 62 -6.80 -24.68 -20.38
C ASN A 62 -8.19 -24.77 -19.73
N THR A 63 -9.13 -25.44 -20.45
CA THR A 63 -10.55 -25.52 -20.07
C THR A 63 -10.78 -26.30 -18.76
N ASP A 64 -9.83 -27.11 -18.33
CA ASP A 64 -9.94 -27.93 -17.13
C ASP A 64 -9.18 -27.38 -15.92
N MET A 65 -8.47 -26.26 -16.08
CA MET A 65 -7.77 -25.59 -14.98
C MET A 65 -8.72 -25.29 -13.83
N THR A 66 -8.30 -25.61 -12.62
CA THR A 66 -9.01 -25.28 -11.39
C THR A 66 -8.64 -23.87 -10.90
N PHE A 67 -9.46 -23.30 -10.03
CA PHE A 67 -9.15 -22.01 -9.42
C PHE A 67 -7.87 -22.07 -8.57
N LYS A 68 -7.59 -23.22 -7.92
CA LYS A 68 -6.34 -23.46 -7.18
C LYS A 68 -5.12 -23.37 -8.08
N GLU A 69 -5.15 -24.03 -9.22
CA GLU A 69 -4.05 -23.98 -10.19
C GLU A 69 -3.83 -22.56 -10.71
N LEU A 70 -4.91 -21.81 -10.96
CA LEU A 70 -4.84 -20.43 -11.40
C LEU A 70 -4.14 -19.53 -10.38
N TYR A 71 -4.57 -19.54 -9.11
CA TYR A 71 -3.93 -18.66 -8.13
C TYR A 71 -2.51 -19.13 -7.75
N THR A 72 -2.21 -20.42 -7.85
CA THR A 72 -0.85 -20.94 -7.64
C THR A 72 0.08 -20.41 -8.74
N GLN A 73 -0.35 -20.45 -10.00
CA GLN A 73 0.42 -19.90 -11.11
C GLN A 73 0.54 -18.37 -11.01
N TYR A 74 -0.53 -17.67 -10.60
CA TYR A 74 -0.47 -16.24 -10.34
C TYR A 74 0.55 -15.92 -9.25
N TYR A 75 0.58 -16.69 -8.17
CA TYR A 75 1.53 -16.50 -7.07
C TYR A 75 2.98 -16.66 -7.57
N ALA A 76 3.27 -17.74 -8.27
CA ALA A 76 4.59 -17.99 -8.87
C ALA A 76 4.98 -16.87 -9.88
N TYR A 77 4.02 -16.42 -10.72
CA TYR A 77 4.24 -15.30 -11.65
C TYR A 77 4.61 -13.99 -10.95
N GLN A 78 4.16 -13.78 -9.71
CA GLN A 78 4.42 -12.58 -8.95
C GLN A 78 5.69 -12.66 -8.09
N GLU A 79 6.27 -13.85 -7.90
CA GLU A 79 7.34 -14.09 -6.94
C GLU A 79 8.55 -13.16 -7.15
N ASP A 80 8.97 -12.99 -8.40
CA ASP A 80 10.10 -12.11 -8.76
C ASP A 80 9.69 -10.65 -9.05
N LYS A 81 8.38 -10.33 -9.04
CA LYS A 81 7.87 -9.02 -9.49
C LYS A 81 7.43 -8.10 -8.38
N VAL A 82 7.11 -8.66 -7.23
CA VAL A 82 6.59 -7.88 -6.11
C VAL A 82 7.44 -8.07 -4.86
N LYS A 83 7.36 -7.11 -3.95
CA LYS A 83 8.07 -7.19 -2.68
C LYS A 83 7.56 -8.37 -1.83
N TYR A 84 8.44 -8.98 -1.05
CA TYR A 84 8.12 -10.08 -0.13
C TYR A 84 6.86 -9.84 0.72
N THR A 85 6.67 -8.61 1.24
CA THR A 85 5.47 -8.26 2.02
C THR A 85 4.19 -8.38 1.23
N THR A 86 4.22 -8.12 -0.07
CA THR A 86 3.07 -8.28 -0.96
C THR A 86 2.76 -9.77 -1.17
N LEU A 87 3.80 -10.59 -1.40
CA LEU A 87 3.64 -12.05 -1.49
C LEU A 87 3.10 -12.66 -0.20
N LYS A 88 3.59 -12.21 0.96
CA LYS A 88 3.04 -12.62 2.25
C LYS A 88 1.55 -12.29 2.36
N THR A 89 1.16 -11.07 1.96
CA THR A 89 -0.25 -10.67 1.94
C THR A 89 -1.08 -11.55 1.00
N TYR A 90 -0.56 -11.93 -0.16
CA TYR A 90 -1.23 -12.86 -1.08
C TYR A 90 -1.41 -14.24 -0.44
N ARG A 91 -0.37 -14.78 0.20
CA ARG A 91 -0.44 -16.06 0.92
C ARG A 91 -1.51 -16.06 2.01
N ASP A 92 -1.59 -14.97 2.78
CA ASP A 92 -2.58 -14.83 3.85
C ASP A 92 -4.01 -14.75 3.28
N ARG A 93 -4.21 -14.12 2.12
CA ARG A 93 -5.52 -14.04 1.44
C ARG A 93 -5.92 -15.37 0.78
N ILE A 94 -4.96 -16.12 0.23
CA ILE A 94 -5.19 -17.44 -0.40
C ILE A 94 -5.87 -18.41 0.56
N LYS A 95 -5.57 -18.35 1.86
CA LYS A 95 -6.22 -19.20 2.89
C LYS A 95 -7.75 -19.12 2.86
N TYR A 96 -8.29 -17.98 2.50
CA TYR A 96 -9.74 -17.73 2.42
C TYR A 96 -10.35 -18.09 1.06
N MET A 97 -9.55 -18.57 0.12
CA MET A 97 -10.01 -18.94 -1.23
C MET A 97 -10.22 -20.42 -1.41
N GLN A 98 -9.88 -21.26 -0.42
CA GLN A 98 -9.83 -22.72 -0.50
C GLN A 98 -11.16 -23.37 -0.90
N LEU A 99 -12.30 -22.76 -0.58
CA LEU A 99 -13.62 -23.24 -1.01
C LEU A 99 -13.79 -23.27 -2.54
N LEU A 100 -13.03 -22.46 -3.25
CA LEU A 100 -13.03 -22.39 -4.70
C LEU A 100 -11.99 -23.32 -5.35
N ASP A 101 -11.10 -23.94 -4.57
CA ASP A 101 -9.93 -24.68 -5.04
C ASP A 101 -10.24 -25.68 -6.15
N LYS A 102 -11.29 -26.49 -5.95
CA LYS A 102 -11.68 -27.57 -6.85
C LYS A 102 -12.58 -27.13 -8.00
N VAL A 103 -12.98 -25.85 -8.01
CA VAL A 103 -13.88 -25.36 -9.06
C VAL A 103 -13.08 -25.17 -10.34
N LYS A 104 -13.48 -25.86 -11.42
CA LYS A 104 -12.91 -25.65 -12.75
C LYS A 104 -13.31 -24.27 -13.25
N LEU A 105 -12.38 -23.52 -13.85
CA LEU A 105 -12.60 -22.14 -14.28
C LEU A 105 -13.75 -22.00 -15.28
N LYS A 106 -13.94 -22.99 -16.14
CA LYS A 106 -15.08 -23.05 -17.08
C LYS A 106 -16.45 -23.10 -16.38
N ASN A 107 -16.49 -23.59 -15.14
CA ASN A 107 -17.70 -23.75 -14.34
C ASN A 107 -17.83 -22.63 -13.28
N LEU A 108 -16.79 -21.79 -13.11
CA LEU A 108 -16.78 -20.75 -12.11
C LEU A 108 -17.83 -19.67 -12.46
N GLY A 109 -18.90 -19.64 -11.70
CA GLY A 109 -20.00 -18.71 -11.89
C GLY A 109 -20.46 -18.07 -10.59
N VAL A 110 -21.47 -17.22 -10.69
CA VAL A 110 -22.02 -16.43 -9.58
C VAL A 110 -22.41 -17.30 -8.39
N LYS A 111 -22.98 -18.48 -8.63
CA LYS A 111 -23.39 -19.40 -7.55
C LYS A 111 -22.21 -19.85 -6.68
N HIS A 112 -21.05 -20.13 -7.28
CA HIS A 112 -19.84 -20.47 -6.52
C HIS A 112 -19.35 -19.27 -5.68
N TYR A 113 -19.43 -18.07 -6.26
CA TYR A 113 -19.09 -16.85 -5.55
C TYR A 113 -20.03 -16.57 -4.37
N GLU A 114 -21.34 -16.75 -4.53
CA GLU A 114 -22.31 -16.54 -3.45
C GLU A 114 -22.09 -17.51 -2.29
N LEU A 115 -21.80 -18.80 -2.60
CA LEU A 115 -21.45 -19.79 -1.58
C LEU A 115 -20.17 -19.41 -0.84
N TRP A 116 -19.12 -19.06 -1.59
CA TRP A 116 -17.86 -18.58 -1.01
C TRP A 116 -18.07 -17.34 -0.15
N ARG A 117 -18.85 -16.37 -0.65
CA ARG A 117 -19.16 -15.12 0.07
C ARG A 117 -19.89 -15.40 1.38
N LYS A 118 -20.85 -16.33 1.37
CA LYS A 118 -21.60 -16.74 2.57
C LYS A 118 -20.64 -17.30 3.64
N GLU A 119 -19.66 -18.10 3.25
CA GLU A 119 -18.68 -18.63 4.20
C GLU A 119 -17.74 -17.55 4.72
N ILE A 120 -17.21 -16.69 3.84
CA ILE A 120 -16.37 -15.56 4.27
C ILE A 120 -17.13 -14.61 5.21
N SER A 121 -18.44 -14.46 5.06
CA SER A 121 -19.26 -13.63 5.96
C SER A 121 -19.25 -14.13 7.40
N LYS A 122 -19.09 -15.45 7.61
CA LYS A 122 -19.04 -16.07 8.95
C LYS A 122 -17.68 -15.89 9.64
N GLU A 123 -16.62 -15.58 8.88
CA GLU A 123 -15.30 -15.39 9.42
C GLU A 123 -15.21 -14.15 10.32
N ASN A 124 -14.57 -14.31 11.48
CA ASN A 124 -14.37 -13.22 12.45
C ASN A 124 -13.22 -12.29 12.02
N ILE A 125 -13.38 -11.64 10.87
CA ILE A 125 -12.46 -10.68 10.29
C ILE A 125 -13.22 -9.41 9.88
N SER A 126 -12.55 -8.26 9.86
CA SER A 126 -13.19 -6.97 9.52
C SER A 126 -13.78 -6.97 8.11
N THR A 127 -14.85 -6.22 7.90
CA THR A 127 -15.49 -6.01 6.60
C THR A 127 -14.49 -5.48 5.57
N SER A 128 -13.60 -4.57 5.97
CA SER A 128 -12.53 -4.08 5.12
C SER A 128 -11.61 -5.20 4.65
N TYR A 129 -11.22 -6.14 5.53
CA TYR A 129 -10.36 -7.25 5.15
C TYR A 129 -11.09 -8.26 4.25
N LYS A 130 -12.39 -8.52 4.48
CA LYS A 130 -13.23 -9.32 3.57
C LYS A 130 -13.22 -8.72 2.15
N ASN A 131 -13.34 -7.40 2.04
CA ASN A 131 -13.27 -6.69 0.76
C ASN A 131 -11.88 -6.79 0.10
N GLU A 132 -10.80 -6.77 0.87
CA GLU A 132 -9.45 -6.96 0.34
C GLU A 132 -9.21 -8.40 -0.17
N ILE A 133 -9.78 -9.42 0.49
CA ILE A 133 -9.74 -10.80 -0.01
C ILE A 133 -10.52 -10.89 -1.34
N GLN A 134 -11.73 -10.35 -1.39
CA GLN A 134 -12.55 -10.31 -2.59
C GLN A 134 -11.86 -9.59 -3.76
N LYS A 135 -11.20 -8.47 -3.49
CA LYS A 135 -10.40 -7.74 -4.46
C LYS A 135 -9.24 -8.59 -4.98
N PHE A 136 -8.64 -9.40 -4.12
CA PHE A 136 -7.57 -10.31 -4.53
C PHE A 136 -8.09 -11.43 -5.45
N VAL A 137 -9.28 -12.00 -5.19
CA VAL A 137 -9.96 -12.92 -6.12
C VAL A 137 -10.12 -12.26 -7.50
N LYS A 138 -10.60 -11.01 -7.55
CA LYS A 138 -10.72 -10.26 -8.83
C LYS A 138 -9.37 -10.10 -9.54
N ILE A 139 -8.31 -9.81 -8.81
CA ILE A 139 -6.95 -9.66 -9.37
C ILE A 139 -6.49 -10.96 -10.02
N VAL A 140 -6.65 -12.10 -9.34
CA VAL A 140 -6.28 -13.42 -9.84
C VAL A 140 -7.08 -13.77 -11.09
N LEU A 141 -8.40 -13.57 -11.07
CA LEU A 141 -9.28 -13.83 -12.22
C LEU A 141 -8.95 -12.91 -13.42
N ASN A 142 -8.66 -11.63 -13.18
CA ASN A 142 -8.24 -10.70 -14.24
C ASN A 142 -6.93 -11.14 -14.89
N TRP A 143 -6.00 -11.63 -14.09
CA TRP A 143 -4.76 -12.19 -14.61
C TRP A 143 -5.04 -13.46 -15.44
N GLY A 144 -5.89 -14.36 -14.93
CA GLY A 144 -6.32 -15.56 -15.65
C GLY A 144 -6.99 -15.23 -16.99
N SER A 145 -7.87 -14.23 -17.02
CA SER A 145 -8.49 -13.76 -18.28
C SER A 145 -7.47 -13.30 -19.29
N LYS A 146 -6.39 -12.64 -18.86
CA LYS A 146 -5.32 -12.16 -19.74
C LYS A 146 -4.40 -13.29 -20.24
N MET A 147 -4.14 -14.28 -19.39
CA MET A 147 -3.19 -15.34 -19.68
C MET A 147 -3.82 -16.53 -20.43
N TYR A 148 -5.06 -16.88 -20.07
CA TYR A 148 -5.72 -18.11 -20.51
C TYR A 148 -7.03 -17.91 -21.25
N ASN A 149 -7.37 -16.66 -21.56
CA ASN A 149 -8.57 -16.30 -22.35
C ASN A 149 -9.92 -16.68 -21.71
N PHE A 150 -10.00 -16.84 -20.40
CA PHE A 150 -11.28 -16.99 -19.70
C PHE A 150 -12.03 -15.64 -19.66
N ASP A 151 -13.36 -15.69 -19.78
CA ASP A 151 -14.21 -14.51 -19.64
C ASP A 151 -14.95 -14.52 -18.31
N PHE A 152 -14.54 -13.64 -17.40
CA PHE A 152 -15.14 -13.50 -16.09
C PHE A 152 -15.95 -12.19 -15.93
N ARG A 153 -16.31 -11.50 -17.04
CA ARG A 153 -17.00 -10.20 -16.99
C ARG A 153 -18.32 -10.28 -16.24
N ASP A 154 -19.13 -11.30 -16.51
CA ASP A 154 -20.40 -11.49 -15.81
C ASP A 154 -20.23 -11.75 -14.30
N PHE A 155 -19.14 -12.43 -13.96
CA PHE A 155 -18.77 -12.63 -12.56
C PHE A 155 -18.39 -11.29 -11.90
N TYR A 156 -17.57 -10.46 -12.55
CA TYR A 156 -17.15 -9.16 -11.96
C TYR A 156 -18.31 -8.20 -11.72
N ASN A 157 -19.26 -8.15 -12.65
CA ASN A 157 -20.39 -7.22 -12.58
C ASN A 157 -21.34 -7.51 -11.40
N LYS A 158 -21.33 -8.75 -10.91
CA LYS A 158 -22.18 -9.18 -9.79
C LYS A 158 -21.48 -9.16 -8.43
N ILE A 159 -20.16 -8.89 -8.43
CA ILE A 159 -19.41 -8.78 -7.17
C ILE A 159 -19.63 -7.41 -6.53
N THR A 160 -20.37 -7.38 -5.44
CA THR A 160 -20.58 -6.20 -4.59
C THR A 160 -19.68 -6.26 -3.36
N ASN A 161 -19.30 -5.12 -2.80
CA ASN A 161 -18.52 -5.10 -1.57
C ASN A 161 -19.33 -5.68 -0.39
N PHE A 162 -18.60 -6.28 0.56
CA PHE A 162 -19.17 -6.57 1.87
C PHE A 162 -19.48 -5.25 2.56
N SER A 163 -20.63 -5.18 3.20
CA SER A 163 -21.04 -4.07 4.05
C SER A 163 -21.67 -4.65 5.33
N ASP A 164 -21.32 -4.09 6.45
CA ASP A 164 -21.94 -4.37 7.72
C ASP A 164 -22.48 -3.05 8.28
N PRO A 165 -23.82 -2.86 8.26
CA PRO A 165 -24.43 -1.65 8.79
C PRO A 165 -24.20 -1.46 10.29
N THR A 166 -23.85 -2.55 11.01
CA THR A 166 -23.63 -2.54 12.45
C THR A 166 -22.16 -2.29 12.82
N GLU A 167 -21.24 -2.35 11.82
CA GLU A 167 -19.82 -2.10 12.05
C GLU A 167 -19.58 -0.61 12.36
N ILE A 168 -19.36 -0.32 13.63
CA ILE A 168 -18.97 1.02 14.07
C ILE A 168 -17.57 1.29 13.55
N LYS A 169 -17.44 2.20 12.60
CA LYS A 169 -16.12 2.66 12.14
C LYS A 169 -15.41 3.31 13.33
N LYS A 170 -14.35 2.69 13.81
CA LYS A 170 -13.51 3.30 14.83
C LYS A 170 -12.96 4.61 14.29
N GLU A 171 -13.25 5.69 14.99
CA GLU A 171 -12.63 6.96 14.70
C GLU A 171 -11.12 6.84 14.87
N MET A 172 -10.41 7.64 14.09
CA MET A 172 -8.95 7.65 14.13
C MET A 172 -8.50 8.32 15.44
N GLU A 173 -7.85 7.55 16.30
CA GLU A 173 -7.29 8.08 17.55
C GLU A 173 -5.93 8.72 17.29
N PHE A 174 -5.69 9.84 17.91
CA PHE A 174 -4.41 10.55 17.89
C PHE A 174 -4.18 11.24 19.23
N TYR A 175 -2.94 11.61 19.51
CA TYR A 175 -2.59 12.42 20.66
C TYR A 175 -2.59 13.90 20.33
N THR A 176 -3.21 14.71 21.17
CA THR A 176 -2.99 16.16 21.19
C THR A 176 -1.56 16.47 21.62
N LEU A 177 -1.16 17.74 21.57
CA LEU A 177 0.16 18.15 22.06
C LEU A 177 0.32 17.87 23.56
N GLU A 178 -0.70 18.17 24.35
CA GLU A 178 -0.73 17.96 25.81
C GLU A 178 -0.66 16.45 26.14
N GLU A 179 -1.44 15.61 25.43
CA GLU A 179 -1.39 14.17 25.60
C GLU A 179 0.00 13.63 25.23
N PHE A 180 0.61 14.12 24.15
CA PHE A 180 1.96 13.71 23.78
C PHE A 180 3.01 14.18 24.79
N GLN A 181 2.93 15.41 25.29
CA GLN A 181 3.81 15.90 26.34
C GLN A 181 3.69 15.06 27.61
N LYS A 182 2.47 14.71 28.01
CA LYS A 182 2.24 13.79 29.12
C LYS A 182 2.80 12.38 28.85
N PHE A 183 2.69 11.88 27.61
CA PHE A 183 3.28 10.60 27.22
C PHE A 183 4.80 10.64 27.34
N ILE A 184 5.45 11.66 26.74
CA ILE A 184 6.91 11.72 26.66
C ILE A 184 7.58 12.08 28.00
N SER A 185 6.91 12.82 28.88
CA SER A 185 7.44 13.15 30.23
C SER A 185 7.59 11.92 31.12
N ASN A 186 6.90 10.82 30.80
CA ASN A 186 7.03 9.55 31.52
C ASN A 186 8.14 8.65 30.93
N GLU A 187 8.84 9.09 29.87
CA GLU A 187 9.91 8.34 29.22
C GLU A 187 11.29 8.76 29.76
N ASN A 188 12.02 7.79 30.29
CA ASN A 188 13.36 8.03 30.85
C ASN A 188 14.49 7.56 29.92
N ASP A 189 14.22 6.67 28.97
CA ASP A 189 15.22 6.22 27.99
C ASP A 189 15.28 7.21 26.84
N ILE A 190 16.39 7.94 26.72
CA ILE A 190 16.61 8.95 25.67
C ILE A 190 16.42 8.38 24.27
N LYS A 191 16.73 7.11 24.01
CA LYS A 191 16.55 6.46 22.73
C LYS A 191 15.05 6.34 22.38
N PHE A 192 14.23 5.87 23.32
CA PHE A 192 12.78 5.78 23.12
C PHE A 192 12.15 7.16 23.06
N LYS A 193 12.63 8.11 23.85
CA LYS A 193 12.21 9.50 23.79
C LYS A 193 12.41 10.05 22.37
N CYS A 194 13.62 10.02 21.85
CA CYS A 194 13.92 10.44 20.47
C CYS A 194 13.09 9.71 19.42
N LEU A 195 12.85 8.39 19.60
CA LEU A 195 12.02 7.61 18.67
C LEU A 195 10.58 8.14 18.59
N TYR A 196 9.95 8.36 19.74
CA TYR A 196 8.56 8.83 19.77
C TYR A 196 8.44 10.29 19.35
N GLU A 197 9.40 11.13 19.70
CA GLU A 197 9.48 12.52 19.20
C GLU A 197 9.65 12.56 17.67
N THR A 198 10.50 11.69 17.11
CA THR A 198 10.66 11.57 15.66
C THR A 198 9.35 11.15 14.99
N LEU A 199 8.62 10.20 15.58
CA LEU A 199 7.32 9.76 15.05
C LEU A 199 6.26 10.84 15.16
N TYR A 200 6.25 11.61 16.25
CA TYR A 200 5.25 12.64 16.53
C TYR A 200 5.55 13.95 15.81
N TYR A 201 6.75 14.51 15.95
CA TYR A 201 7.07 15.82 15.38
C TYR A 201 7.42 15.75 13.89
N CYS A 202 8.12 14.70 13.46
CA CYS A 202 8.50 14.54 12.05
C CYS A 202 7.51 13.70 11.24
N GLY A 203 6.53 13.07 11.87
CA GLY A 203 5.48 12.30 11.21
C GLY A 203 5.98 11.12 10.37
N LEU A 204 7.13 10.53 10.73
CA LEU A 204 7.70 9.41 9.98
C LEU A 204 6.83 8.15 10.07
N ARG A 205 6.84 7.36 8.99
CA ARG A 205 6.30 6.00 9.09
C ARG A 205 7.20 5.16 9.98
N LYS A 206 6.62 4.23 10.74
CA LYS A 206 7.38 3.35 11.66
C LYS A 206 8.62 2.72 11.01
N GLY A 207 8.51 2.24 9.78
CA GLY A 207 9.63 1.64 9.07
C GLY A 207 10.68 2.65 8.61
N GLU A 208 10.30 3.88 8.32
CA GLU A 208 11.20 5.00 8.02
C GLU A 208 12.00 5.38 9.28
N ALA A 209 11.31 5.60 10.41
CA ALA A 209 11.96 5.94 11.67
C ALA A 209 12.98 4.87 12.11
N ARG A 210 12.59 3.58 12.04
CA ARG A 210 13.49 2.46 12.37
C ARG A 210 14.71 2.35 11.45
N ALA A 211 14.62 2.90 10.24
CA ALA A 211 15.68 2.85 9.24
C ALA A 211 16.68 4.02 9.33
N LEU A 212 16.39 5.04 10.14
CA LEU A 212 17.28 6.19 10.30
C LEU A 212 18.61 5.77 10.88
N THR A 213 19.69 6.27 10.26
CA THR A 213 21.07 6.16 10.71
C THR A 213 21.59 7.55 11.05
N TRP A 214 22.72 7.66 11.75
CA TRP A 214 23.34 8.94 12.05
C TRP A 214 23.78 9.72 10.80
N GLU A 215 23.97 9.04 9.67
CA GLU A 215 24.25 9.67 8.37
C GLU A 215 23.04 10.42 7.79
N ASP A 216 21.84 10.09 8.25
CA ASP A 216 20.62 10.72 7.75
C ASP A 216 20.28 12.03 8.49
N ILE A 217 21.03 12.40 9.54
CA ILE A 217 20.82 13.61 10.34
C ILE A 217 21.89 14.64 10.00
N ASP A 218 21.45 15.79 9.54
CA ASP A 218 22.27 16.97 9.41
C ASP A 218 22.01 17.89 10.61
N PHE A 219 23.00 17.99 11.52
CA PHE A 219 22.92 18.78 12.74
C PHE A 219 23.15 20.28 12.49
N GLU A 220 23.79 20.66 11.39
CA GLU A 220 24.04 22.05 11.01
C GLU A 220 22.80 22.62 10.34
N GLU A 221 22.29 21.92 9.30
CA GLU A 221 21.06 22.30 8.60
C GLU A 221 19.80 21.94 9.37
N LYS A 222 19.91 21.35 10.57
CA LYS A 222 18.79 20.89 11.41
C LYS A 222 17.76 20.08 10.63
N SER A 223 18.21 19.12 9.85
CA SER A 223 17.36 18.35 8.96
C SER A 223 17.59 16.85 9.05
N LEU A 224 16.59 16.05 8.68
CA LEU A 224 16.72 14.61 8.53
C LEU A 224 16.27 14.16 7.15
N ARG A 225 16.99 13.19 6.60
CA ARG A 225 16.74 12.61 5.28
C ARG A 225 16.03 11.26 5.40
N VAL A 226 14.83 11.15 4.84
CA VAL A 226 14.07 9.91 4.74
C VAL A 226 14.33 9.28 3.37
N ASN A 227 15.15 8.25 3.30
CA ASN A 227 15.54 7.57 2.06
C ASN A 227 15.50 6.05 2.15
N LYS A 228 15.25 5.50 3.36
CA LYS A 228 15.25 4.07 3.68
C LYS A 228 13.97 3.68 4.41
N ASN A 229 13.63 2.41 4.35
CA ASN A 229 12.52 1.83 5.11
C ASN A 229 12.87 0.41 5.55
N ILE A 230 12.60 0.06 6.79
CA ILE A 230 12.77 -1.31 7.30
C ILE A 230 11.49 -2.08 7.20
N VAL A 231 11.59 -3.26 6.60
CA VAL A 231 10.54 -4.27 6.52
C VAL A 231 10.97 -5.47 7.35
N SER A 232 10.12 -5.90 8.28
CA SER A 232 10.33 -7.15 9.02
C SER A 232 9.87 -8.33 8.17
N ILE A 233 10.74 -9.32 7.96
CA ILE A 233 10.51 -10.45 7.06
C ILE A 233 10.27 -11.74 7.85
N GLY A 234 10.95 -11.94 8.96
CA GLY A 234 10.89 -13.17 9.76
C GLY A 234 9.63 -13.31 10.64
N SER A 235 9.59 -14.41 11.39
CA SER A 235 8.62 -14.63 12.46
C SER A 235 8.99 -13.80 13.71
N GLU A 236 8.10 -13.75 14.70
CA GLU A 236 8.43 -13.10 15.99
C GLU A 236 9.57 -13.83 16.73
N SER A 237 9.69 -15.15 16.53
CA SER A 237 10.74 -15.99 17.14
C SER A 237 12.09 -15.90 16.38
N SER A 238 12.10 -15.52 15.12
CA SER A 238 13.31 -15.31 14.32
C SER A 238 13.14 -14.05 13.47
N PRO A 239 13.28 -12.87 14.07
CA PRO A 239 13.08 -11.60 13.37
C PRO A 239 14.21 -11.37 12.38
N TYR A 240 13.89 -11.36 11.11
CA TYR A 240 14.76 -10.91 10.04
C TYR A 240 14.23 -9.59 9.47
N TYR A 241 15.12 -8.71 9.07
CA TYR A 241 14.73 -7.44 8.46
C TYR A 241 15.43 -7.20 7.12
N SER A 242 14.79 -6.42 6.28
CA SER A 242 15.39 -5.93 5.04
C SER A 242 15.29 -4.40 5.02
N VAL A 243 16.40 -3.76 4.72
CA VAL A 243 16.41 -2.33 4.41
C VAL A 243 16.03 -2.19 2.94
N THR A 244 14.98 -1.45 2.68
CA THR A 244 14.44 -1.24 1.33
C THR A 244 14.36 0.25 1.03
N THR A 245 14.45 0.60 -0.25
CA THR A 245 14.08 1.94 -0.69
C THR A 245 12.58 2.18 -0.47
N PRO A 246 12.14 3.43 -0.25
CA PRO A 246 10.72 3.78 -0.22
C PRO A 246 9.99 3.31 -1.47
N LYS A 247 8.66 3.16 -1.38
CA LYS A 247 7.84 2.66 -2.51
C LYS A 247 7.75 3.65 -3.68
N THR A 248 7.88 4.94 -3.41
CA THR A 248 7.73 6.01 -4.40
C THR A 248 8.85 7.04 -4.25
N LYS A 249 9.20 7.72 -5.34
CA LYS A 249 10.18 8.83 -5.33
C LYS A 249 9.76 9.95 -4.37
N SER A 250 8.47 10.24 -4.25
CA SER A 250 7.94 11.26 -3.32
C SER A 250 8.11 10.91 -1.84
N SER A 251 8.36 9.63 -1.53
CA SER A 251 8.65 9.21 -0.15
C SER A 251 10.10 9.55 0.26
N ILE A 252 11.00 9.80 -0.69
CA ILE A 252 12.35 10.31 -0.41
C ILE A 252 12.23 11.81 -0.21
N ARG A 253 12.57 12.26 0.98
CA ARG A 253 12.43 13.66 1.38
C ARG A 253 13.41 14.04 2.47
N THR A 254 13.75 15.31 2.54
CA THR A 254 14.45 15.94 3.67
C THR A 254 13.45 16.83 4.39
N ILE A 255 13.36 16.69 5.70
CA ILE A 255 12.44 17.46 6.53
C ILE A 255 13.21 18.14 7.67
N PRO A 256 12.82 19.38 8.05
CA PRO A 256 13.43 20.06 9.18
C PRO A 256 13.11 19.33 10.50
N ILE A 257 14.05 19.40 11.44
CA ILE A 257 13.94 18.83 12.78
C ILE A 257 13.65 19.96 13.77
N PRO A 258 12.60 19.87 14.63
CA PRO A 258 12.38 20.82 15.71
C PRO A 258 13.53 20.80 16.73
N ASP A 259 13.86 21.97 17.30
CA ASP A 259 14.99 22.12 18.21
C ASP A 259 14.92 21.18 19.43
N ILE A 260 13.71 20.90 19.94
CA ILE A 260 13.51 19.94 21.03
C ILE A 260 14.04 18.56 20.68
N LEU A 261 13.66 18.01 19.51
CA LEU A 261 14.13 16.72 19.05
C LEU A 261 15.62 16.76 18.68
N LEU A 262 16.09 17.86 18.08
CA LEU A 262 17.49 18.02 17.69
C LEU A 262 18.41 17.95 18.93
N ASN A 263 18.04 18.57 20.04
CA ASN A 263 18.78 18.55 21.29
C ASN A 263 18.83 17.13 21.87
N ASP A 264 17.72 16.43 21.90
CA ASP A 264 17.66 15.05 22.39
C ASP A 264 18.46 14.08 21.49
N LEU A 265 18.43 14.28 20.16
CA LEU A 265 19.27 13.52 19.22
C LEU A 265 20.77 13.78 19.44
N LYS A 266 21.18 15.02 19.75
CA LYS A 266 22.58 15.33 20.12
C LYS A 266 23.02 14.60 21.40
N MET A 267 22.14 14.55 22.40
CA MET A 267 22.41 13.80 23.65
C MET A 267 22.55 12.29 23.34
N LEU A 268 21.66 11.73 22.53
CA LEU A 268 21.73 10.33 22.13
C LEU A 268 22.99 10.01 21.31
N LEU A 269 23.35 10.88 20.36
CA LEU A 269 24.57 10.73 19.57
C LEU A 269 25.83 10.73 20.45
N ASN A 270 25.88 11.66 21.43
CA ASN A 270 27.00 11.74 22.37
C ASN A 270 27.11 10.48 23.24
N SER A 271 25.99 9.86 23.59
CA SER A 271 25.95 8.57 24.26
C SER A 271 26.45 7.43 23.36
N ASP A 272 26.02 7.39 22.10
CA ASP A 272 26.42 6.34 21.16
C ASP A 272 27.89 6.47 20.77
N LYS A 273 28.45 7.69 20.62
CA LYS A 273 29.88 7.92 20.37
C LYS A 273 30.80 7.36 21.44
N LYS A 274 30.34 7.20 22.68
CA LYS A 274 31.12 6.60 23.77
C LYS A 274 31.17 5.07 23.68
N VAL A 275 30.36 4.46 22.84
CA VAL A 275 30.35 3.01 22.68
C VAL A 275 31.45 2.58 21.73
N TYR A 276 32.23 1.59 22.15
CA TYR A 276 33.30 1.04 21.33
C TYR A 276 32.76 0.55 19.97
N GLY A 277 33.43 0.91 18.90
CA GLY A 277 33.04 0.55 17.52
C GLY A 277 31.91 1.41 16.94
N PHE A 278 31.61 2.57 17.51
CA PHE A 278 30.62 3.50 16.96
C PHE A 278 30.91 3.80 15.48
N LYS A 279 29.83 3.76 14.69
CA LYS A 279 29.84 4.12 13.26
C LYS A 279 28.65 5.01 12.93
N LYS A 280 28.80 5.92 11.96
CA LYS A 280 27.71 6.80 11.51
C LYS A 280 26.56 6.05 10.80
N ASP A 281 26.82 4.87 10.26
CA ASP A 281 25.84 4.00 9.63
C ASP A 281 24.98 3.18 10.64
N TRP A 282 25.27 3.30 11.93
CA TRP A 282 24.42 2.68 12.95
C TRP A 282 23.01 3.26 12.94
N PHE A 283 22.01 2.37 13.11
CA PHE A 283 20.64 2.79 13.30
C PHE A 283 20.48 3.57 14.60
N ILE A 284 19.93 4.78 14.52
CA ILE A 284 19.73 5.67 15.68
C ILE A 284 19.00 4.95 16.82
N PHE A 285 17.98 4.16 16.48
CA PHE A 285 17.15 3.46 17.46
C PHE A 285 17.50 1.97 17.63
N GLY A 286 18.74 1.57 17.25
CA GLY A 286 19.12 0.16 17.32
C GLY A 286 20.61 -0.11 17.40
N ARG A 287 21.46 0.74 16.87
CA ARG A 287 22.90 0.57 16.58
C ARG A 287 23.14 -0.28 15.32
N ASP A 288 23.88 -1.39 15.42
CA ASP A 288 24.14 -2.34 14.34
C ASP A 288 22.90 -3.06 13.80
N ILE A 289 21.91 -3.26 14.68
CA ILE A 289 20.62 -3.90 14.36
C ILE A 289 19.47 -2.94 14.68
N PRO A 290 18.49 -2.76 13.77
CA PRO A 290 17.40 -1.85 14.02
C PRO A 290 16.46 -2.40 15.11
N ILE A 291 15.92 -1.51 15.92
CA ILE A 291 14.93 -1.87 16.94
C ILE A 291 13.76 -2.69 16.34
N THR A 292 13.32 -3.75 17.01
CA THR A 292 12.24 -4.61 16.52
C THR A 292 10.87 -3.96 16.67
N ASN A 293 9.93 -4.35 15.79
CA ASN A 293 8.53 -3.88 15.89
C ASN A 293 7.89 -4.23 17.22
N SER A 294 8.14 -5.43 17.72
CA SER A 294 7.59 -5.92 18.99
C SER A 294 8.11 -5.08 20.16
N LYS A 295 9.41 -4.77 20.19
CA LYS A 295 10.02 -3.93 21.24
C LYS A 295 9.39 -2.54 21.26
N VAL A 296 9.25 -1.88 20.10
CA VAL A 296 8.61 -0.55 20.00
C VAL A 296 7.16 -0.62 20.48
N ARG A 297 6.40 -1.64 20.07
CA ARG A 297 4.98 -1.80 20.44
C ARG A 297 4.81 -2.06 21.93
N CYS A 298 5.57 -3.00 22.49
CA CYS A 298 5.47 -3.34 23.92
C CYS A 298 5.87 -2.16 24.80
N HIS A 299 6.97 -1.49 24.45
CA HIS A 299 7.44 -0.31 25.19
C HIS A 299 6.40 0.82 25.13
N LYS A 300 5.87 1.17 23.96
CA LYS A 300 4.81 2.16 23.80
C LYS A 300 3.59 1.80 24.67
N ASN A 301 3.14 0.53 24.64
CA ASN A 301 1.97 0.12 25.43
C ASN A 301 2.20 0.26 26.92
N SER A 302 3.40 -0.07 27.41
CA SER A 302 3.78 0.13 28.82
C SER A 302 3.77 1.61 29.18
N LEU A 303 4.36 2.44 28.33
CA LEU A 303 4.44 3.90 28.56
C LEU A 303 3.04 4.55 28.55
N CYS A 304 2.14 4.15 27.63
CA CYS A 304 0.74 4.62 27.65
C CYS A 304 0.04 4.29 28.97
N LYS A 305 0.23 3.07 29.49
CA LYS A 305 -0.34 2.68 30.79
C LYS A 305 0.23 3.52 31.94
N LYS A 306 1.55 3.73 31.96
CA LYS A 306 2.23 4.55 32.96
C LYS A 306 1.74 6.01 32.94
N ALA A 307 1.53 6.56 31.75
CA ALA A 307 1.03 7.93 31.57
C ALA A 307 -0.49 8.07 31.77
N GLY A 308 -1.23 6.97 31.95
CA GLY A 308 -2.70 7.01 32.04
C GLY A 308 -3.37 7.54 30.78
N LEU A 309 -2.86 7.14 29.59
CA LEU A 309 -3.35 7.60 28.29
C LEU A 309 -3.99 6.47 27.49
N LYS A 310 -4.87 6.84 26.54
CA LYS A 310 -5.45 5.91 25.57
C LYS A 310 -4.37 5.20 24.76
N GLN A 311 -4.65 3.95 24.37
CA GLN A 311 -3.73 3.15 23.58
C GLN A 311 -3.91 3.48 22.09
N ILE A 312 -2.97 4.21 21.50
CA ILE A 312 -2.92 4.46 20.05
C ILE A 312 -1.95 3.51 19.35
N ARG A 313 -2.11 3.30 18.04
CA ARG A 313 -1.14 2.53 17.25
C ARG A 313 0.12 3.35 17.00
N ILE A 314 1.24 2.71 16.70
CA ILE A 314 2.48 3.44 16.33
C ILE A 314 2.28 4.35 15.10
N HIS A 315 1.40 3.97 14.17
CA HIS A 315 1.11 4.80 13.00
C HIS A 315 0.31 6.06 13.36
N ASP A 316 -0.41 6.02 14.46
CA ASP A 316 -1.25 7.13 14.89
C ASP A 316 -0.44 8.34 15.42
N PHE A 317 0.85 8.15 15.76
CA PHE A 317 1.77 9.28 15.98
C PHE A 317 1.92 10.16 14.75
N ARG A 318 1.95 9.56 13.56
CA ARG A 318 1.96 10.30 12.30
C ARG A 318 0.63 11.02 12.04
N HIS A 319 -0.48 10.41 12.45
CA HIS A 319 -1.79 11.07 12.44
C HIS A 319 -1.83 12.23 13.44
N SER A 320 -1.21 12.07 14.59
CA SER A 320 -1.05 13.14 15.58
C SER A 320 -0.23 14.31 15.03
N CYS A 321 0.88 14.02 14.33
CA CYS A 321 1.67 15.04 13.63
C CYS A 321 0.83 15.84 12.63
N ALA A 322 0.10 15.14 11.76
CA ALA A 322 -0.75 15.80 10.77
C ALA A 322 -1.83 16.66 11.43
N SER A 323 -2.49 16.12 12.46
CA SER A 323 -3.51 16.82 13.23
C SER A 323 -2.95 18.09 13.91
N LEU A 324 -1.76 17.97 14.55
CA LEU A 324 -1.07 19.10 15.16
C LEU A 324 -0.82 20.21 14.14
N LEU A 325 -0.24 19.87 12.99
CA LEU A 325 0.11 20.85 11.96
C LEU A 325 -1.14 21.52 11.37
N ILE A 326 -2.19 20.74 11.05
CA ILE A 326 -3.44 21.25 10.45
C ILE A 326 -4.19 22.14 11.45
N ASN A 327 -4.28 21.74 12.71
CA ASN A 327 -4.96 22.53 13.73
C ASN A 327 -4.26 23.87 14.01
N ASN A 328 -2.94 23.92 13.80
CA ASN A 328 -2.15 25.16 13.91
C ASN A 328 -2.03 25.93 12.57
N GLY A 329 -2.92 25.68 11.61
CA GLY A 329 -3.04 26.50 10.41
C GLY A 329 -2.08 26.14 9.27
N ALA A 330 -1.31 25.05 9.38
CA ALA A 330 -0.43 24.64 8.30
C ALA A 330 -1.23 24.27 7.02
N ASN A 331 -0.71 24.74 5.87
CA ASN A 331 -1.32 24.41 4.58
C ASN A 331 -1.29 22.89 4.32
N ILE A 332 -2.42 22.32 3.92
CA ILE A 332 -2.58 20.88 3.73
C ILE A 332 -1.62 20.28 2.69
N THR A 333 -1.29 21.08 1.66
CA THR A 333 -0.30 20.70 0.63
C THR A 333 1.09 20.56 1.23
N MET A 334 1.46 21.47 2.13
CA MET A 334 2.73 21.44 2.84
C MET A 334 2.77 20.27 3.83
N VAL A 335 1.67 20.00 4.54
CA VAL A 335 1.54 18.84 5.42
C VAL A 335 1.68 17.53 4.62
N ALA A 336 1.02 17.41 3.47
CA ALA A 336 1.14 16.23 2.59
C ALA A 336 2.60 16.03 2.13
N LYS A 337 3.30 17.10 1.73
CA LYS A 337 4.72 17.08 1.34
C LYS A 337 5.62 16.69 2.52
N TYR A 338 5.41 17.30 3.70
CA TYR A 338 6.16 17.00 4.92
C TYR A 338 6.04 15.51 5.30
N LEU A 339 4.84 14.98 5.25
CA LEU A 339 4.58 13.58 5.51
C LEU A 339 5.06 12.65 4.39
N GLY A 340 5.26 13.13 3.16
CA GLY A 340 5.64 12.31 2.00
C GLY A 340 4.47 11.48 1.48
N HIS A 341 3.28 12.09 1.35
CA HIS A 341 2.14 11.52 0.64
C HIS A 341 2.31 11.73 -0.86
N THR A 342 2.06 10.70 -1.64
CA THR A 342 2.16 10.75 -3.11
C THR A 342 1.02 11.56 -3.71
N LYS A 343 -0.14 11.53 -3.07
CA LYS A 343 -1.35 12.26 -3.46
C LYS A 343 -1.84 13.10 -2.30
N ILE A 344 -2.18 14.34 -2.56
CA ILE A 344 -2.76 15.26 -1.56
C ILE A 344 -4.09 14.72 -1.04
N ASP A 345 -4.84 14.00 -1.90
CA ASP A 345 -6.11 13.36 -1.56
C ASP A 345 -6.00 12.42 -0.34
N GLU A 346 -4.83 11.78 -0.14
CA GLU A 346 -4.62 10.94 1.05
C GLU A 346 -4.73 11.77 2.34
N THR A 347 -4.15 12.97 2.34
CA THR A 347 -4.21 13.89 3.48
C THR A 347 -5.61 14.51 3.58
N LEU A 348 -6.15 14.97 2.46
CA LEU A 348 -7.46 15.62 2.43
C LEU A 348 -8.57 14.69 2.93
N ASN A 349 -8.66 13.48 2.38
CA ASN A 349 -9.70 12.50 2.75
C ASN A 349 -9.57 12.04 4.22
N THR A 350 -8.33 11.97 4.73
CA THR A 350 -8.08 11.54 6.10
C THR A 350 -8.43 12.62 7.12
N TYR A 351 -8.18 13.89 6.80
CA TYR A 351 -8.27 15.00 7.75
C TYR A 351 -9.34 16.05 7.39
N SER A 352 -10.20 15.79 6.37
CA SER A 352 -11.23 16.74 5.92
C SER A 352 -12.21 17.15 7.03
N HIS A 353 -12.49 16.25 7.97
CA HIS A 353 -13.37 16.52 9.10
C HIS A 353 -12.84 17.61 10.04
N MET A 354 -11.51 17.82 10.09
CA MET A 354 -10.88 18.88 10.90
C MET A 354 -11.08 20.27 10.33
N PHE A 355 -11.38 20.37 9.03
CA PHE A 355 -11.62 21.66 8.37
C PHE A 355 -13.08 22.15 8.49
N LYS A 356 -14.02 21.29 8.89
CA LYS A 356 -15.44 21.67 9.04
C LYS A 356 -15.64 22.83 10.02
N ASN A 357 -14.81 22.90 11.06
CA ASN A 357 -14.89 23.94 12.08
C ASN A 357 -14.14 25.25 11.70
N LYS A 358 -13.42 25.26 10.56
CA LYS A 358 -12.63 26.44 10.11
C LYS A 358 -13.34 27.29 9.06
N LEU A 359 -14.60 27.02 8.75
CA LEU A 359 -15.37 27.89 7.85
C LEU A 359 -15.56 29.31 8.43
N ASN A 360 -15.65 29.42 9.75
CA ASN A 360 -15.72 30.71 10.42
C ASN A 360 -14.41 31.51 10.29
N ASP A 361 -13.25 30.86 10.27
CA ASP A 361 -11.95 31.48 10.07
C ASP A 361 -11.86 32.19 8.71
N ILE A 362 -12.60 31.71 7.70
CA ILE A 362 -12.69 32.36 6.38
C ILE A 362 -13.46 33.68 6.49
N VAL A 363 -14.57 33.67 7.22
CA VAL A 363 -15.40 34.87 7.45
C VAL A 363 -14.60 35.90 8.25
N ASP A 364 -13.89 35.45 9.29
CA ASP A 364 -13.03 36.34 10.11
C ASP A 364 -11.88 36.91 9.29
N THR A 365 -11.34 36.16 8.35
CA THR A 365 -10.32 36.67 7.42
C THR A 365 -10.87 37.72 6.48
N ILE A 366 -12.06 37.50 5.92
CA ILE A 366 -12.73 38.49 5.05
C ILE A 366 -13.02 39.77 5.85
N ASN A 367 -13.55 39.63 7.06
CA ASN A 367 -13.88 40.77 7.94
C ASN A 367 -12.63 41.60 8.35
N LYS A 368 -11.43 40.98 8.34
CA LYS A 368 -10.16 41.71 8.60
C LYS A 368 -9.62 42.43 7.37
N LEU A 369 -10.08 42.09 6.18
CA LEU A 369 -9.64 42.67 4.91
C LEU A 369 -10.58 43.77 4.41
N THR A 370 -11.80 43.80 4.95
CA THR A 370 -12.83 44.82 4.68
C THR A 370 -12.89 45.86 5.81
#